data_603fe840ac128b0f90c892a51049fc08
#
_entry.id   603fe840ac128b0f90c892a51049fc08
#
_cell.length_a   1.000
_cell.length_b   1.000
_cell.length_c   1.000
_cell.angle_alpha   90.00
_cell.angle_beta   90.00
_cell.angle_gamma   90.00
#
_symmetry.space_group_name_H-M   'P 1'
#
loop_
_entity.id
_entity.type
_entity.pdbx_description
1 polymer ?
#
loop_
_entity_poly.entity_id
_entity_poly.type
_entity_poly.pdbx_seq_one_letter_code
_entity_poly.pdbx_strand_id
1 'polypeptide(L)'
;MTEPATPPAPVSAVRIDGPWTHRDVAANGARFHVAEAGDGPLVLLLHGFPQFWWSWRHQLTALADAGFRAVAMDLRGVGGSDRTPRGYDPANLALDITGVVRSLGEPDAAIVGHDLGGYLAWTAAVMRPKLVRRLAVASMPHPRRWRSAMLSDVKQTAAGSYIWGFQRPWIPERRLVADDAALTGRLIREWSGPRLPDDEAVEVYRRAMCVPSTAHCSIEPYRWMVRSLARPDGIQFNRRMKMPVRVPTLHLHGSLDPVMRTRSAAGSGEYVEAPYRWRLFDGLGHFPHEEDPVAFSTELINWLKDPEPDR
;
A
#
# COMPACT_ATOMS: atom_id res chain seq x y z
N MET A 1 34.30 -13.00 -15.44
CA MET A 1 33.41 -14.11 -15.07
C MET A 1 32.20 -13.48 -14.42
N THR A 2 31.07 -13.45 -15.10
CA THR A 2 29.80 -13.00 -14.49
C THR A 2 29.37 -14.11 -13.52
N GLU A 3 29.22 -13.78 -12.23
CA GLU A 3 28.60 -14.70 -11.28
C GLU A 3 27.27 -15.21 -11.85
N PRO A 4 26.94 -16.49 -11.64
CA PRO A 4 25.67 -17.01 -12.09
C PRO A 4 24.54 -16.24 -11.41
N ALA A 5 23.59 -15.74 -12.20
CA ALA A 5 22.43 -15.03 -11.70
C ALA A 5 21.71 -15.92 -10.66
N THR A 6 21.45 -15.38 -9.48
CA THR A 6 20.71 -16.09 -8.44
C THR A 6 19.38 -16.60 -9.01
N PRO A 7 19.02 -17.85 -8.76
CA PRO A 7 17.77 -18.41 -9.27
C PRO A 7 16.57 -17.64 -8.70
N PRO A 8 15.49 -17.45 -9.46
CA PRO A 8 14.31 -16.71 -9.00
C PRO A 8 13.71 -17.38 -7.76
N ALA A 9 13.26 -16.56 -6.83
CA ALA A 9 12.64 -17.06 -5.59
C ALA A 9 11.30 -17.75 -5.88
N PRO A 10 11.01 -18.91 -5.26
CA PRO A 10 9.72 -19.55 -5.41
C PRO A 10 8.62 -18.74 -4.72
N VAL A 11 7.36 -18.87 -5.18
CA VAL A 11 6.20 -18.20 -4.57
C VAL A 11 6.00 -18.60 -3.10
N SER A 12 6.43 -19.80 -2.71
CA SER A 12 6.42 -20.24 -1.31
C SER A 12 7.29 -19.38 -0.38
N ALA A 13 8.31 -18.71 -0.92
CA ALA A 13 9.19 -17.83 -0.15
C ALA A 13 8.48 -16.58 0.43
N VAL A 14 7.27 -16.26 -0.04
CA VAL A 14 6.47 -15.14 0.49
C VAL A 14 5.35 -15.60 1.44
N ARG A 15 5.22 -16.90 1.70
CA ARG A 15 4.32 -17.44 2.72
C ARG A 15 5.11 -17.73 4.00
N ILE A 16 5.38 -16.67 4.73
CA ILE A 16 6.21 -16.71 5.93
C ILE A 16 5.35 -17.12 7.12
N ASP A 17 5.77 -18.13 7.85
CA ASP A 17 5.09 -18.65 9.04
C ASP A 17 5.07 -17.61 10.16
N GLY A 18 4.00 -17.62 10.95
CA GLY A 18 3.81 -16.72 12.08
C GLY A 18 2.46 -16.96 12.77
N PRO A 19 2.04 -16.08 13.69
CA PRO A 19 0.76 -16.18 14.39
C PRO A 19 -0.42 -15.74 13.51
N TRP A 20 -0.44 -16.19 12.28
CA TRP A 20 -1.47 -15.94 11.25
C TRP A 20 -1.66 -17.17 10.39
N THR A 21 -2.74 -17.20 9.62
CA THR A 21 -3.01 -18.23 8.63
C THR A 21 -2.96 -17.66 7.22
N HIS A 22 -2.50 -18.46 6.26
CA HIS A 22 -2.46 -18.10 4.85
C HIS A 22 -3.67 -18.64 4.10
N ARG A 23 -4.31 -17.77 3.32
CA ARG A 23 -5.42 -18.16 2.43
C ARG A 23 -5.24 -17.59 1.04
N ASP A 24 -5.87 -18.27 0.08
CA ASP A 24 -6.07 -17.77 -1.28
C ASP A 24 -7.55 -17.40 -1.46
N VAL A 25 -7.82 -16.18 -1.89
CA VAL A 25 -9.16 -15.61 -2.04
C VAL A 25 -9.39 -15.24 -3.50
N ALA A 26 -10.44 -15.76 -4.12
CA ALA A 26 -10.81 -15.41 -5.49
C ALA A 26 -11.64 -14.13 -5.52
N ALA A 27 -11.21 -13.14 -6.27
CA ALA A 27 -11.93 -11.88 -6.45
C ALA A 27 -11.57 -11.24 -7.79
N ASN A 28 -12.51 -10.54 -8.42
CA ASN A 28 -12.28 -9.72 -9.62
C ASN A 28 -11.42 -10.41 -10.70
N GLY A 29 -11.67 -11.72 -10.93
CA GLY A 29 -10.99 -12.50 -11.97
C GLY A 29 -9.54 -12.87 -11.69
N ALA A 30 -9.09 -12.77 -10.42
CA ALA A 30 -7.78 -13.21 -9.96
C ALA A 30 -7.86 -13.88 -8.59
N ARG A 31 -6.80 -14.56 -8.20
CA ARG A 31 -6.60 -15.13 -6.89
C ARG A 31 -5.65 -14.24 -6.10
N PHE A 32 -6.04 -13.89 -4.88
CA PHE A 32 -5.27 -13.06 -3.98
C PHE A 32 -4.81 -13.86 -2.78
N HIS A 33 -3.55 -13.78 -2.48
CA HIS A 33 -3.00 -14.29 -1.24
C HIS A 33 -3.29 -13.30 -0.10
N VAL A 34 -3.70 -13.84 1.03
CA VAL A 34 -3.90 -13.09 2.27
C VAL A 34 -3.28 -13.83 3.45
N ALA A 35 -2.75 -13.08 4.41
CA ALA A 35 -2.42 -13.54 5.75
C ALA A 35 -3.44 -12.95 6.72
N GLU A 36 -4.06 -13.80 7.57
CA GLU A 36 -5.13 -13.36 8.47
C GLU A 36 -4.89 -13.82 9.91
N ALA A 37 -5.29 -12.97 10.87
CA ALA A 37 -5.23 -13.25 12.30
C ALA A 37 -6.44 -12.64 13.02
N GLY A 38 -6.89 -13.31 14.09
CA GLY A 38 -8.00 -12.87 14.92
C GLY A 38 -9.37 -13.07 14.30
N ASP A 39 -10.38 -12.73 15.09
CA ASP A 39 -11.81 -12.78 14.77
C ASP A 39 -12.45 -11.43 15.09
N GLY A 40 -13.58 -11.12 14.48
CA GLY A 40 -14.32 -9.89 14.73
C GLY A 40 -14.45 -9.01 13.50
N PRO A 41 -14.67 -7.69 13.63
CA PRO A 41 -14.85 -6.80 12.48
C PRO A 41 -13.64 -6.77 11.58
N LEU A 42 -13.84 -6.92 10.26
CA LEU A 42 -12.75 -6.98 9.28
C LEU A 42 -11.96 -5.67 9.19
N VAL A 43 -10.64 -5.80 9.25
CA VAL A 43 -9.65 -4.76 8.91
C VAL A 43 -8.76 -5.31 7.79
N LEU A 44 -8.87 -4.75 6.58
CA LEU A 44 -8.06 -5.15 5.43
C LEU A 44 -6.86 -4.21 5.27
N LEU A 45 -5.66 -4.79 5.27
CA LEU A 45 -4.37 -4.09 5.25
C LEU A 45 -3.73 -4.22 3.86
N LEU A 46 -3.36 -3.09 3.25
CA LEU A 46 -2.84 -2.98 1.88
C LEU A 46 -1.43 -2.41 1.91
N HIS A 47 -0.47 -3.20 1.47
CA HIS A 47 0.94 -2.80 1.41
C HIS A 47 1.24 -1.80 0.27
N GLY A 48 2.40 -1.14 0.35
CA GLY A 48 2.96 -0.31 -0.70
C GLY A 48 4.10 -0.95 -1.47
N PHE A 49 4.80 -0.13 -2.26
CA PHE A 49 6.03 -0.50 -2.95
C PHE A 49 7.25 -0.14 -2.08
N PRO A 50 8.27 -0.97 -2.03
CA PRO A 50 8.47 -2.26 -2.68
C PRO A 50 8.17 -3.46 -1.76
N GLN A 51 7.12 -3.35 -0.97
CA GLN A 51 6.72 -4.29 0.05
C GLN A 51 5.67 -5.30 -0.43
N PHE A 52 5.22 -6.20 0.48
CA PHE A 52 4.13 -7.16 0.30
C PHE A 52 3.42 -7.35 1.65
N TRP A 53 2.44 -8.26 1.76
CA TRP A 53 1.60 -8.44 2.95
C TRP A 53 2.37 -8.42 4.28
N TRP A 54 3.61 -8.92 4.30
CA TRP A 54 4.43 -9.09 5.49
C TRP A 54 4.84 -7.77 6.17
N SER A 55 4.74 -6.66 5.47
CA SER A 55 4.93 -5.33 6.06
C SER A 55 3.94 -5.04 7.18
N TRP A 56 2.82 -5.75 7.20
CA TRP A 56 1.77 -5.63 8.20
C TRP A 56 1.86 -6.67 9.32
N ARG A 57 2.94 -7.46 9.43
CA ARG A 57 3.11 -8.55 10.42
C ARG A 57 2.85 -8.09 11.86
N HIS A 58 3.30 -6.90 12.23
CA HIS A 58 3.08 -6.34 13.57
C HIS A 58 1.63 -5.91 13.80
N GLN A 59 0.99 -5.34 12.77
CA GLN A 59 -0.41 -4.90 12.86
C GLN A 59 -1.38 -6.08 12.83
N LEU A 60 -1.05 -7.18 12.13
CA LEU A 60 -1.84 -8.40 12.15
C LEU A 60 -2.07 -8.90 13.58
N THR A 61 -1.01 -9.04 14.36
CA THR A 61 -1.09 -9.50 15.74
C THR A 61 -1.74 -8.47 16.65
N ALA A 62 -1.32 -7.20 16.57
CA ALA A 62 -1.87 -6.15 17.43
C ALA A 62 -3.37 -5.94 17.22
N LEU A 63 -3.88 -6.02 15.99
CA LEU A 63 -5.30 -5.91 15.68
C LEU A 63 -6.08 -7.15 16.13
N ALA A 64 -5.51 -8.36 15.97
CA ALA A 64 -6.10 -9.59 16.46
C ALA A 64 -6.28 -9.55 17.99
N ASP A 65 -5.24 -9.16 18.71
CA ASP A 65 -5.28 -8.98 20.18
C ASP A 65 -6.29 -7.92 20.61
N ALA A 66 -6.55 -6.93 19.76
CA ALA A 66 -7.54 -5.88 20.00
C ALA A 66 -8.98 -6.29 19.66
N GLY A 67 -9.22 -7.53 19.16
CA GLY A 67 -10.54 -8.07 18.84
C GLY A 67 -11.02 -7.79 17.41
N PHE A 68 -10.10 -7.56 16.47
CA PHE A 68 -10.40 -7.45 15.05
C PHE A 68 -9.97 -8.70 14.28
N ARG A 69 -10.64 -8.94 13.16
CA ARG A 69 -10.14 -9.83 12.12
C ARG A 69 -9.23 -9.03 11.20
N ALA A 70 -7.94 -9.14 11.39
CA ALA A 70 -6.93 -8.47 10.58
C ALA A 70 -6.55 -9.34 9.37
N VAL A 71 -6.59 -8.77 8.17
CA VAL A 71 -6.26 -9.47 6.92
C VAL A 71 -5.29 -8.60 6.13
N ALA A 72 -4.05 -9.05 5.96
CA ALA A 72 -3.05 -8.42 5.11
C ALA A 72 -3.08 -9.07 3.72
N MET A 73 -3.40 -8.28 2.68
CA MET A 73 -3.57 -8.74 1.32
C MET A 73 -2.32 -8.43 0.49
N ASP A 74 -1.83 -9.40 -0.27
CA ASP A 74 -0.93 -9.13 -1.38
C ASP A 74 -1.69 -8.51 -2.54
N LEU A 75 -1.24 -7.33 -2.99
CA LEU A 75 -1.83 -6.67 -4.16
C LEU A 75 -1.61 -7.51 -5.42
N ARG A 76 -2.44 -7.29 -6.45
CA ARG A 76 -2.33 -7.97 -7.75
C ARG A 76 -0.89 -7.95 -8.26
N GLY A 77 -0.36 -9.14 -8.57
CA GLY A 77 0.96 -9.30 -9.13
C GLY A 77 2.12 -9.31 -8.14
N VAL A 78 1.85 -9.14 -6.85
CA VAL A 78 2.86 -9.11 -5.78
C VAL A 78 2.69 -10.29 -4.85
N GLY A 79 3.74 -10.68 -4.15
CA GLY A 79 3.72 -11.74 -3.15
C GLY A 79 3.17 -13.06 -3.68
N GLY A 80 2.15 -13.60 -3.04
CA GLY A 80 1.46 -14.84 -3.42
C GLY A 80 0.28 -14.64 -4.37
N SER A 81 -0.08 -13.40 -4.72
CA SER A 81 -1.21 -13.08 -5.59
C SER A 81 -0.93 -13.30 -7.07
N ASP A 82 -1.99 -13.58 -7.85
CA ASP A 82 -1.88 -13.85 -9.28
C ASP A 82 -1.29 -12.68 -10.06
N ARG A 83 -0.39 -13.02 -11.00
CA ARG A 83 0.27 -12.12 -11.93
C ARG A 83 -0.48 -12.13 -13.24
N THR A 84 -1.45 -11.23 -13.36
CA THR A 84 -2.29 -11.12 -14.55
C THR A 84 -1.63 -10.22 -15.60
N PRO A 85 -1.88 -10.42 -16.90
CA PRO A 85 -1.28 -9.60 -17.96
C PRO A 85 -1.82 -8.17 -18.01
N ARG A 86 -2.89 -7.86 -17.26
CA ARG A 86 -3.57 -6.54 -17.23
C ARG A 86 -4.36 -6.36 -15.93
N GLY A 87 -4.92 -5.16 -15.72
CA GLY A 87 -5.77 -4.88 -14.55
C GLY A 87 -5.02 -4.13 -13.44
N TYR A 88 -3.96 -3.41 -13.80
CA TYR A 88 -3.13 -2.63 -12.86
C TYR A 88 -3.52 -1.15 -12.80
N ASP A 89 -4.62 -0.76 -13.43
CA ASP A 89 -5.19 0.56 -13.22
C ASP A 89 -5.85 0.68 -11.83
N PRO A 90 -5.80 1.85 -11.18
CA PRO A 90 -6.29 2.01 -9.81
C PRO A 90 -7.77 1.70 -9.63
N ALA A 91 -8.59 1.90 -10.67
CA ALA A 91 -10.02 1.58 -10.59
C ALA A 91 -10.24 0.08 -10.52
N ASN A 92 -9.50 -0.70 -11.30
CA ASN A 92 -9.54 -2.15 -11.27
C ASN A 92 -8.94 -2.72 -9.97
N LEU A 93 -7.81 -2.16 -9.51
CA LEU A 93 -7.21 -2.54 -8.23
C LEU A 93 -8.13 -2.23 -7.03
N ALA A 94 -8.93 -1.16 -7.09
CA ALA A 94 -9.96 -0.90 -6.09
C ALA A 94 -11.13 -1.92 -6.15
N LEU A 95 -11.41 -2.50 -7.32
CA LEU A 95 -12.35 -3.64 -7.43
C LEU A 95 -11.77 -4.92 -6.84
N ASP A 96 -10.45 -5.14 -6.93
CA ASP A 96 -9.78 -6.26 -6.26
C ASP A 96 -10.00 -6.19 -4.75
N ILE A 97 -9.73 -5.02 -4.15
CA ILE A 97 -9.88 -4.77 -2.71
C ILE A 97 -11.32 -5.06 -2.26
N THR A 98 -12.28 -4.45 -2.92
CA THR A 98 -13.70 -4.60 -2.56
C THR A 98 -14.24 -5.99 -2.91
N GLY A 99 -13.67 -6.65 -3.90
CA GLY A 99 -13.95 -8.04 -4.22
C GLY A 99 -13.44 -9.00 -3.14
N VAL A 100 -12.23 -8.78 -2.63
CA VAL A 100 -11.66 -9.55 -1.51
C VAL A 100 -12.51 -9.40 -0.25
N VAL A 101 -12.95 -8.18 0.13
CA VAL A 101 -13.85 -7.97 1.26
C VAL A 101 -15.09 -8.86 1.16
N ARG A 102 -15.76 -8.87 -0.01
CA ARG A 102 -16.94 -9.69 -0.23
C ARG A 102 -16.64 -11.19 -0.20
N SER A 103 -15.54 -11.61 -0.78
CA SER A 103 -15.13 -13.02 -0.80
C SER A 103 -14.69 -13.53 0.58
N LEU A 104 -14.33 -12.63 1.49
CA LEU A 104 -14.12 -12.95 2.91
C LEU A 104 -15.42 -13.06 3.70
N GLY A 105 -16.58 -12.81 3.07
CA GLY A 105 -17.91 -12.93 3.65
C GLY A 105 -18.43 -11.65 4.31
N GLU A 106 -17.73 -10.52 4.15
CA GLU A 106 -18.06 -9.29 4.85
C GLU A 106 -18.83 -8.29 3.97
N PRO A 107 -19.81 -7.57 4.52
CA PRO A 107 -20.53 -6.52 3.81
C PRO A 107 -19.68 -5.27 3.61
N ASP A 108 -18.78 -4.97 4.55
CA ASP A 108 -17.84 -3.86 4.56
C ASP A 108 -16.59 -4.19 5.39
N ALA A 109 -15.58 -3.31 5.33
CA ALA A 109 -14.38 -3.42 6.13
C ALA A 109 -13.82 -2.04 6.50
N ALA A 110 -13.01 -1.99 7.55
CA ALA A 110 -12.02 -0.93 7.66
C ALA A 110 -10.88 -1.23 6.70
N ILE A 111 -10.52 -0.24 5.86
CA ILE A 111 -9.41 -0.38 4.89
C ILE A 111 -8.23 0.46 5.38
N VAL A 112 -7.10 -0.19 5.53
CA VAL A 112 -5.84 0.45 5.93
C VAL A 112 -4.85 0.29 4.78
N GLY A 113 -4.27 1.37 4.29
CA GLY A 113 -3.35 1.31 3.17
C GLY A 113 -2.09 2.14 3.39
N HIS A 114 -0.94 1.61 2.98
CA HIS A 114 0.33 2.31 2.98
C HIS A 114 0.78 2.57 1.54
N ASP A 115 1.36 3.75 1.23
CA ASP A 115 1.92 4.11 -0.07
C ASP A 115 0.95 3.78 -1.24
N LEU A 116 1.33 2.90 -2.19
CA LEU A 116 0.43 2.46 -3.26
C LEU A 116 -0.87 1.85 -2.69
N GLY A 117 -0.80 1.04 -1.64
CA GLY A 117 -1.99 0.53 -0.93
C GLY A 117 -2.86 1.66 -0.37
N GLY A 118 -2.24 2.74 0.10
CA GLY A 118 -2.92 3.96 0.53
C GLY A 118 -3.61 4.69 -0.63
N TYR A 119 -2.94 4.81 -1.78
CA TYR A 119 -3.55 5.35 -3.00
C TYR A 119 -4.79 4.56 -3.42
N LEU A 120 -4.71 3.24 -3.34
CA LEU A 120 -5.82 2.35 -3.67
C LEU A 120 -6.94 2.38 -2.62
N ALA A 121 -6.60 2.53 -1.34
CA ALA A 121 -7.56 2.70 -0.25
C ALA A 121 -8.38 4.00 -0.42
N TRP A 122 -7.74 5.13 -0.72
CA TRP A 122 -8.44 6.37 -1.13
C TRP A 122 -9.36 6.12 -2.33
N THR A 123 -8.86 5.42 -3.34
CA THR A 123 -9.64 5.10 -4.55
C THR A 123 -10.88 4.26 -4.23
N ALA A 124 -10.72 3.23 -3.40
CA ALA A 124 -11.83 2.38 -2.95
C ALA A 124 -12.88 3.18 -2.15
N ALA A 125 -12.44 4.06 -1.25
CA ALA A 125 -13.33 4.90 -0.44
C ALA A 125 -14.17 5.86 -1.31
N VAL A 126 -13.59 6.42 -2.38
CA VAL A 126 -14.33 7.26 -3.34
C VAL A 126 -15.27 6.43 -4.23
N MET A 127 -14.79 5.31 -4.76
CA MET A 127 -15.53 4.56 -5.78
C MET A 127 -16.56 3.57 -5.19
N ARG A 128 -16.34 3.11 -3.97
CA ARG A 128 -17.13 2.07 -3.30
C ARG A 128 -17.38 2.38 -1.80
N PRO A 129 -17.87 3.58 -1.47
CA PRO A 129 -17.98 4.04 -0.07
C PRO A 129 -18.78 3.10 0.84
N LYS A 130 -19.75 2.36 0.28
CA LYS A 130 -20.56 1.40 1.03
C LYS A 130 -19.81 0.15 1.48
N LEU A 131 -18.62 -0.12 0.91
CA LEU A 131 -17.77 -1.27 1.26
C LEU A 131 -16.60 -0.85 2.17
N VAL A 132 -16.45 0.45 2.42
CA VAL A 132 -15.40 0.99 3.29
C VAL A 132 -16.05 1.62 4.50
N ARG A 133 -16.05 0.90 5.64
CA ARG A 133 -16.61 1.39 6.90
C ARG A 133 -15.77 2.52 7.49
N ARG A 134 -14.45 2.36 7.48
CA ARG A 134 -13.44 3.34 7.92
C ARG A 134 -12.22 3.26 7.01
N LEU A 135 -11.56 4.38 6.83
CA LEU A 135 -10.35 4.49 6.02
C LEU A 135 -9.18 4.92 6.89
N ALA A 136 -8.07 4.18 6.87
CA ALA A 136 -6.79 4.65 7.40
C ALA A 136 -5.74 4.64 6.29
N VAL A 137 -5.00 5.73 6.15
CA VAL A 137 -3.95 5.84 5.11
C VAL A 137 -2.64 6.26 5.74
N ALA A 138 -1.58 5.53 5.43
CA ALA A 138 -0.23 5.84 5.86
C ALA A 138 0.63 6.29 4.68
N SER A 139 1.36 7.38 4.86
CA SER A 139 2.39 7.89 3.93
C SER A 139 1.92 8.05 2.47
N MET A 140 0.64 8.38 2.27
CA MET A 140 0.08 8.63 0.93
C MET A 140 -0.98 9.72 0.97
N PRO A 141 -0.75 10.88 0.36
CA PRO A 141 -1.77 11.91 0.21
C PRO A 141 -2.94 11.44 -0.65
N HIS A 142 -4.08 12.10 -0.52
CA HIS A 142 -5.21 11.89 -1.43
C HIS A 142 -4.76 12.01 -2.90
N PRO A 143 -5.20 11.14 -3.84
CA PRO A 143 -4.70 11.10 -5.22
C PRO A 143 -4.70 12.46 -5.94
N ARG A 144 -5.70 13.30 -5.71
CA ARG A 144 -5.74 14.67 -6.26
C ARG A 144 -4.68 15.57 -5.63
N ARG A 145 -4.48 15.47 -4.31
CA ARG A 145 -3.45 16.24 -3.61
C ARG A 145 -2.06 15.84 -4.08
N TRP A 146 -1.79 14.53 -4.17
CA TRP A 146 -0.55 14.01 -4.71
C TRP A 146 -0.27 14.53 -6.12
N ARG A 147 -1.25 14.43 -7.03
CA ARG A 147 -1.12 14.95 -8.40
C ARG A 147 -0.83 16.45 -8.43
N SER A 148 -1.53 17.24 -7.62
CA SER A 148 -1.28 18.70 -7.51
C SER A 148 0.14 18.96 -7.01
N ALA A 149 0.59 18.26 -5.98
CA ALA A 149 1.94 18.42 -5.42
C ALA A 149 3.04 18.03 -6.41
N MET A 150 2.83 16.95 -7.19
CA MET A 150 3.76 16.55 -8.26
C MET A 150 3.90 17.59 -9.39
N LEU A 151 2.93 18.49 -9.55
CA LEU A 151 2.96 19.55 -10.58
C LEU A 151 3.42 20.90 -10.03
N SER A 152 3.25 21.17 -8.74
CA SER A 152 3.45 22.48 -8.13
C SER A 152 4.59 22.57 -7.11
N ASP A 153 5.08 21.44 -6.60
CA ASP A 153 6.19 21.38 -5.63
C ASP A 153 7.40 20.67 -6.24
N VAL A 154 8.42 21.44 -6.63
CA VAL A 154 9.66 20.92 -7.24
C VAL A 154 10.32 19.84 -6.37
N LYS A 155 10.28 19.98 -5.04
CA LYS A 155 10.86 18.98 -4.12
C LYS A 155 10.03 17.71 -4.10
N GLN A 156 8.70 17.77 -4.20
CA GLN A 156 7.86 16.59 -4.33
C GLN A 156 8.05 15.92 -5.69
N THR A 157 8.17 16.71 -6.77
CA THR A 157 8.48 16.18 -8.10
C THR A 157 9.81 15.43 -8.11
N ALA A 158 10.84 15.99 -7.45
CA ALA A 158 12.14 15.33 -7.32
C ALA A 158 12.05 14.03 -6.50
N ALA A 159 11.33 14.03 -5.38
CA ALA A 159 11.08 12.84 -4.55
C ALA A 159 10.35 11.72 -5.32
N GLY A 160 9.40 12.09 -6.19
CA GLY A 160 8.67 11.15 -7.06
C GLY A 160 9.37 10.81 -8.37
N SER A 161 10.63 11.22 -8.59
CA SER A 161 11.32 11.07 -9.88
C SER A 161 11.53 9.62 -10.32
N TYR A 162 11.59 8.66 -9.38
CA TYR A 162 11.69 7.24 -9.66
C TYR A 162 10.53 6.72 -10.53
N ILE A 163 9.34 7.34 -10.44
CA ILE A 163 8.15 6.99 -11.23
C ILE A 163 8.41 7.20 -12.73
N TRP A 164 9.17 8.23 -13.09
CA TRP A 164 9.59 8.46 -14.47
C TRP A 164 10.60 7.40 -14.93
N GLY A 165 11.47 6.93 -14.02
CA GLY A 165 12.38 5.81 -14.28
C GLY A 165 11.64 4.54 -14.65
N PHE A 166 10.48 4.28 -14.05
CA PHE A 166 9.64 3.11 -14.32
C PHE A 166 8.98 3.11 -15.71
N GLN A 167 8.96 4.27 -16.41
CA GLN A 167 8.38 4.34 -17.76
C GLN A 167 9.24 3.68 -18.84
N ARG A 168 10.52 3.44 -18.56
CA ARG A 168 11.44 2.76 -19.48
C ARG A 168 11.06 1.28 -19.61
N PRO A 169 11.05 0.71 -20.83
CA PRO A 169 10.79 -0.72 -20.99
C PRO A 169 11.98 -1.55 -20.48
N TRP A 170 11.73 -2.64 -19.77
CA TRP A 170 12.68 -3.69 -19.34
C TRP A 170 13.77 -3.25 -18.33
N ILE A 171 14.16 -1.98 -18.33
CA ILE A 171 15.25 -1.47 -17.50
C ILE A 171 14.90 -1.49 -16.01
N PRO A 172 13.76 -0.93 -15.54
CA PRO A 172 13.44 -0.92 -14.13
C PRO A 172 13.22 -2.33 -13.57
N GLU A 173 12.59 -3.24 -14.34
CA GLU A 173 12.40 -4.63 -13.92
C GLU A 173 13.74 -5.33 -13.66
N ARG A 174 14.69 -5.20 -14.60
CA ARG A 174 16.03 -5.78 -14.45
C ARG A 174 16.77 -5.20 -13.25
N ARG A 175 16.68 -3.88 -13.03
CA ARG A 175 17.31 -3.21 -11.88
C ARG A 175 16.72 -3.63 -10.54
N LEU A 176 15.41 -3.87 -10.49
CA LEU A 176 14.73 -4.28 -9.25
C LEU A 176 15.11 -5.68 -8.80
N VAL A 177 15.51 -6.57 -9.73
CA VAL A 177 15.90 -7.95 -9.40
C VAL A 177 17.42 -8.18 -9.45
N ALA A 178 18.19 -7.23 -9.95
CA ALA A 178 19.65 -7.35 -10.04
C ALA A 178 20.27 -7.44 -8.65
N ASP A 179 21.37 -8.20 -8.53
CA ASP A 179 22.16 -8.35 -7.32
C ASP A 179 21.27 -8.74 -6.10
N ASP A 180 20.46 -9.78 -6.29
CA ASP A 180 19.48 -10.25 -5.30
C ASP A 180 18.52 -9.14 -4.84
N ALA A 181 18.07 -8.33 -5.79
CA ALA A 181 17.22 -7.17 -5.53
C ALA A 181 17.86 -6.12 -4.59
N ALA A 182 19.17 -5.88 -4.73
CA ALA A 182 19.90 -4.89 -3.92
C ALA A 182 19.27 -3.50 -3.97
N LEU A 183 18.67 -3.11 -5.12
CA LEU A 183 17.95 -1.84 -5.23
C LEU A 183 16.74 -1.80 -4.28
N THR A 184 15.98 -2.88 -4.16
CA THR A 184 14.85 -2.98 -3.22
C THR A 184 15.33 -2.74 -1.78
N GLY A 185 16.38 -3.42 -1.35
CA GLY A 185 16.96 -3.21 -0.02
C GLY A 185 17.44 -1.78 0.22
N ARG A 186 18.04 -1.15 -0.80
CA ARG A 186 18.44 0.26 -0.74
C ARG A 186 17.24 1.19 -0.59
N LEU A 187 16.18 1.00 -1.37
CA LEU A 187 14.97 1.82 -1.27
C LEU A 187 14.32 1.73 0.11
N ILE A 188 14.24 0.54 0.69
CA ILE A 188 13.73 0.38 2.06
C ILE A 188 14.57 1.22 3.03
N ARG A 189 15.89 1.16 2.96
CA ARG A 189 16.78 1.92 3.84
C ARG A 189 16.70 3.44 3.60
N GLU A 190 16.75 3.87 2.35
CA GLU A 190 16.73 5.29 2.00
C GLU A 190 15.39 5.98 2.29
N TRP A 191 14.28 5.23 2.26
CA TRP A 191 12.96 5.77 2.51
C TRP A 191 12.54 5.70 3.98
N SER A 192 13.21 4.88 4.78
CA SER A 192 13.02 4.84 6.23
C SER A 192 13.63 6.05 6.92
N GLY A 193 13.14 6.37 8.11
CA GLY A 193 13.77 7.27 9.05
C GLY A 193 14.93 6.59 9.83
N PRO A 194 15.38 7.20 10.93
CA PRO A 194 16.45 6.62 11.76
C PRO A 194 16.11 5.26 12.38
N ARG A 195 14.83 4.93 12.50
CA ARG A 195 14.35 3.63 13.01
C ARG A 195 14.11 2.68 11.84
N LEU A 196 15.18 2.27 11.20
CA LEU A 196 15.12 1.35 10.05
C LEU A 196 14.49 0.00 10.43
N PRO A 197 13.78 -0.66 9.49
CA PRO A 197 13.58 -2.10 9.58
C PRO A 197 14.93 -2.81 9.72
N ASP A 198 14.97 -3.89 10.48
CA ASP A 198 16.20 -4.66 10.63
C ASP A 198 16.68 -5.28 9.31
N ASP A 199 17.93 -5.75 9.26
CA ASP A 199 18.51 -6.31 8.05
C ASP A 199 17.78 -7.60 7.61
N GLU A 200 17.20 -8.35 8.54
CA GLU A 200 16.39 -9.53 8.23
C GLU A 200 15.11 -9.14 7.47
N ALA A 201 14.42 -8.10 7.92
CA ALA A 201 13.25 -7.56 7.22
C ALA A 201 13.60 -7.08 5.80
N VAL A 202 14.73 -6.40 5.66
CA VAL A 202 15.19 -5.96 4.33
C VAL A 202 15.44 -7.14 3.40
N GLU A 203 16.02 -8.23 3.91
CA GLU A 203 16.27 -9.44 3.11
C GLU A 203 14.97 -10.13 2.69
N VAL A 204 13.96 -10.15 3.55
CA VAL A 204 12.62 -10.66 3.21
C VAL A 204 12.01 -9.89 2.04
N TYR A 205 12.11 -8.56 2.01
CA TYR A 205 11.62 -7.75 0.89
C TYR A 205 12.42 -7.98 -0.40
N ARG A 206 13.72 -8.15 -0.30
CA ARG A 206 14.58 -8.48 -1.45
C ARG A 206 14.15 -9.81 -2.08
N ARG A 207 13.97 -10.86 -1.26
CA ARG A 207 13.49 -12.17 -1.75
C ARG A 207 12.12 -12.08 -2.40
N ALA A 208 11.18 -11.36 -1.80
CA ALA A 208 9.84 -11.18 -2.36
C ALA A 208 9.88 -10.50 -3.75
N MET A 209 10.78 -9.53 -3.96
CA MET A 209 10.96 -8.87 -5.25
C MET A 209 11.53 -9.81 -6.33
N CYS A 210 12.33 -10.82 -5.93
CA CYS A 210 12.90 -11.82 -6.84
C CYS A 210 11.90 -12.90 -7.27
N VAL A 211 10.68 -12.93 -6.74
CA VAL A 211 9.63 -13.83 -7.25
C VAL A 211 9.29 -13.43 -8.69
N PRO A 212 9.22 -14.40 -9.65
CA PRO A 212 9.04 -14.11 -11.06
C PRO A 212 7.90 -13.14 -11.35
N SER A 213 8.13 -12.18 -12.22
CA SER A 213 7.19 -11.13 -12.64
C SER A 213 6.77 -10.11 -11.57
N THR A 214 7.17 -10.27 -10.31
CA THR A 214 6.83 -9.30 -9.24
C THR A 214 7.34 -7.90 -9.58
N ALA A 215 8.59 -7.76 -10.00
CA ALA A 215 9.16 -6.47 -10.39
C ALA A 215 8.36 -5.77 -11.51
N HIS A 216 7.90 -6.54 -12.51
CA HIS A 216 7.06 -6.00 -13.58
C HIS A 216 5.69 -5.54 -13.04
N CYS A 217 5.01 -6.43 -12.34
CA CYS A 217 3.65 -6.16 -11.85
C CYS A 217 3.60 -5.01 -10.84
N SER A 218 4.61 -4.91 -9.96
CA SER A 218 4.65 -3.88 -8.92
C SER A 218 4.81 -2.46 -9.47
N ILE A 219 5.40 -2.29 -10.67
CA ILE A 219 5.58 -0.98 -11.30
C ILE A 219 4.48 -0.61 -12.31
N GLU A 220 3.64 -1.55 -12.73
CA GLU A 220 2.55 -1.29 -13.69
C GLU A 220 1.53 -0.23 -13.21
N PRO A 221 1.12 -0.15 -11.92
CA PRO A 221 0.28 0.94 -11.45
C PRO A 221 0.91 2.32 -11.68
N TYR A 222 2.22 2.47 -11.44
CA TYR A 222 2.96 3.72 -11.67
C TYR A 222 3.09 4.05 -13.17
N ARG A 223 3.22 3.03 -14.00
CA ARG A 223 3.18 3.19 -15.47
C ARG A 223 1.81 3.72 -15.91
N TRP A 224 0.75 3.13 -15.37
CA TRP A 224 -0.59 3.60 -15.68
C TRP A 224 -0.80 5.06 -15.24
N MET A 225 -0.37 5.44 -14.04
CA MET A 225 -0.50 6.81 -13.52
C MET A 225 0.07 7.87 -14.48
N VAL A 226 1.16 7.58 -15.14
CA VAL A 226 1.78 8.49 -16.13
C VAL A 226 1.13 8.35 -17.50
N ARG A 227 1.00 7.13 -18.02
CA ARG A 227 0.55 6.87 -19.39
C ARG A 227 -0.92 7.18 -19.61
N SER A 228 -1.73 7.21 -18.55
CA SER A 228 -3.16 7.51 -18.62
C SER A 228 -3.49 9.00 -18.63
N LEU A 229 -2.53 9.89 -18.46
CA LEU A 229 -2.78 11.33 -18.30
C LEU A 229 -3.61 11.95 -19.44
N ALA A 230 -3.40 11.50 -20.68
CA ALA A 230 -4.14 11.95 -21.86
C ALA A 230 -5.15 10.91 -22.38
N ARG A 231 -5.31 9.78 -21.70
CA ARG A 231 -6.21 8.69 -22.13
C ARG A 231 -7.61 8.84 -21.54
N PRO A 232 -8.65 8.33 -22.23
CA PRO A 232 -10.03 8.41 -21.73
C PRO A 232 -10.22 7.78 -20.35
N ASP A 233 -9.59 6.63 -20.07
CA ASP A 233 -9.66 5.95 -18.79
C ASP A 233 -9.06 6.79 -17.65
N GLY A 234 -7.92 7.43 -17.87
CA GLY A 234 -7.31 8.33 -16.90
C GLY A 234 -8.13 9.61 -16.68
N ILE A 235 -8.73 10.18 -17.74
CA ILE A 235 -9.63 11.32 -17.62
C ILE A 235 -10.86 10.94 -16.79
N GLN A 236 -11.47 9.78 -17.05
CA GLN A 236 -12.61 9.27 -16.31
C GLN A 236 -12.25 9.02 -14.83
N PHE A 237 -11.12 8.37 -14.57
CA PHE A 237 -10.61 8.16 -13.21
C PHE A 237 -10.47 9.48 -12.47
N ASN A 238 -9.78 10.46 -13.07
CA ASN A 238 -9.58 11.77 -12.46
C ASN A 238 -10.89 12.52 -12.19
N ARG A 239 -11.92 12.36 -13.05
CA ARG A 239 -13.26 12.90 -12.80
C ARG A 239 -13.91 12.25 -11.58
N ARG A 240 -13.82 10.92 -11.43
CA ARG A 240 -14.35 10.20 -10.26
C ARG A 240 -13.65 10.61 -8.97
N MET A 241 -12.34 10.79 -9.00
CA MET A 241 -11.56 11.26 -7.84
C MET A 241 -11.85 12.72 -7.44
N LYS A 242 -12.71 13.43 -8.17
CA LYS A 242 -13.26 14.72 -7.72
C LYS A 242 -14.37 14.60 -6.69
N MET A 243 -15.00 13.42 -6.60
CA MET A 243 -16.00 13.16 -5.57
C MET A 243 -15.33 13.15 -4.20
N PRO A 244 -15.97 13.73 -3.18
CA PRO A 244 -15.40 13.72 -1.82
C PRO A 244 -15.39 12.31 -1.24
N VAL A 245 -14.44 12.07 -0.36
CA VAL A 245 -14.43 10.90 0.51
C VAL A 245 -15.48 11.10 1.61
N ARG A 246 -16.46 10.20 1.68
CA ARG A 246 -17.55 10.25 2.67
C ARG A 246 -17.43 9.15 3.73
N VAL A 247 -16.20 8.78 4.02
CA VAL A 247 -15.84 7.71 4.95
C VAL A 247 -14.97 8.34 6.03
N PRO A 248 -15.23 8.07 7.32
CA PRO A 248 -14.35 8.53 8.40
C PRO A 248 -12.92 8.11 8.11
N THR A 249 -11.99 9.06 8.19
CA THR A 249 -10.63 8.88 7.67
C THR A 249 -9.56 9.25 8.70
N LEU A 250 -8.63 8.33 8.96
CA LEU A 250 -7.38 8.56 9.68
C LEU A 250 -6.23 8.65 8.67
N HIS A 251 -5.46 9.71 8.74
CA HIS A 251 -4.28 9.88 7.89
C HIS A 251 -3.02 9.93 8.76
N LEU A 252 -2.16 8.95 8.60
CA LEU A 252 -0.94 8.71 9.36
C LEU A 252 0.28 9.05 8.49
N HIS A 253 1.29 9.73 9.05
CA HIS A 253 2.43 10.14 8.25
C HIS A 253 3.71 10.27 9.09
N GLY A 254 4.87 9.93 8.52
CA GLY A 254 6.17 10.16 9.15
C GLY A 254 6.72 11.55 8.82
N SER A 255 7.26 12.26 9.82
CA SER A 255 7.75 13.64 9.63
C SER A 255 8.99 13.73 8.73
N LEU A 256 9.75 12.64 8.61
CA LEU A 256 10.97 12.54 7.81
C LEU A 256 10.76 11.78 6.49
N ASP A 257 9.51 11.52 6.08
CA ASP A 257 9.21 10.81 4.83
C ASP A 257 9.86 11.50 3.61
N PRO A 258 10.84 10.86 2.94
CA PRO A 258 11.53 11.44 1.81
C PRO A 258 10.77 11.27 0.49
N VAL A 259 9.78 10.36 0.45
CA VAL A 259 8.99 10.01 -0.75
C VAL A 259 7.76 10.89 -0.86
N MET A 260 6.98 10.95 0.24
CA MET A 260 5.76 11.78 0.34
C MET A 260 5.98 12.86 1.38
N ARG A 261 6.28 14.07 0.93
CA ARG A 261 6.57 15.17 1.84
C ARG A 261 5.36 15.51 2.71
N THR A 262 5.58 15.75 3.99
CA THR A 262 4.54 16.12 4.98
C THR A 262 3.63 17.23 4.46
N ARG A 263 4.20 18.30 3.84
CA ARG A 263 3.42 19.39 3.23
C ARG A 263 2.46 18.90 2.14
N SER A 264 2.87 17.90 1.37
CA SER A 264 2.04 17.32 0.31
C SER A 264 0.91 16.49 0.89
N ALA A 265 1.15 15.78 2.00
CA ALA A 265 0.18 14.90 2.63
C ALA A 265 -0.85 15.65 3.50
N ALA A 266 -0.42 16.64 4.28
CA ALA A 266 -1.24 17.34 5.29
C ALA A 266 -2.54 17.95 4.75
N GLY A 267 -2.57 18.43 3.49
CA GLY A 267 -3.77 19.00 2.87
C GLY A 267 -4.81 17.99 2.37
N SER A 268 -4.65 16.70 2.65
CA SER A 268 -5.56 15.65 2.14
C SER A 268 -6.97 15.73 2.74
N GLY A 269 -7.12 16.30 3.94
CA GLY A 269 -8.41 16.49 4.59
C GLY A 269 -9.40 17.38 3.80
N GLU A 270 -8.90 18.24 2.91
CA GLU A 270 -9.73 19.09 2.01
C GLU A 270 -10.62 18.26 1.06
N TYR A 271 -10.31 16.95 0.89
CA TYR A 271 -11.04 16.04 0.02
C TYR A 271 -11.99 15.11 0.79
N VAL A 272 -12.14 15.29 2.12
CA VAL A 272 -12.94 14.43 2.98
C VAL A 272 -14.15 15.20 3.51
N GLU A 273 -15.36 14.73 3.21
CA GLU A 273 -16.65 15.20 3.74
C GLU A 273 -17.16 14.26 4.86
N ALA A 274 -16.26 13.82 5.72
CA ALA A 274 -16.50 12.96 6.88
C ALA A 274 -15.49 13.32 7.98
N PRO A 275 -15.61 12.77 9.20
CA PRO A 275 -14.58 12.96 10.21
C PRO A 275 -13.19 12.64 9.68
N TYR A 276 -12.24 13.54 9.90
CA TYR A 276 -10.86 13.42 9.43
C TYR A 276 -9.88 13.70 10.55
N ARG A 277 -9.01 12.73 10.83
CA ARG A 277 -7.93 12.86 11.80
C ARG A 277 -6.57 12.76 11.08
N TRP A 278 -5.71 13.74 11.33
CA TRP A 278 -4.33 13.75 10.89
C TRP A 278 -3.39 13.43 12.05
N ARG A 279 -2.52 12.45 11.87
CA ARG A 279 -1.49 12.09 12.83
C ARG A 279 -0.11 12.11 12.17
N LEU A 280 0.79 12.97 12.69
CA LEU A 280 2.18 13.02 12.29
C LEU A 280 3.02 12.29 13.34
N PHE A 281 3.81 11.31 12.91
CA PHE A 281 4.81 10.64 13.73
C PHE A 281 6.15 11.35 13.58
N ASP A 282 6.64 11.97 14.65
CA ASP A 282 7.91 12.67 14.62
C ASP A 282 9.09 11.69 14.55
N GLY A 283 10.07 12.02 13.72
CA GLY A 283 11.28 11.22 13.53
C GLY A 283 11.09 9.93 12.73
N LEU A 284 9.89 9.64 12.19
CA LEU A 284 9.66 8.47 11.32
C LEU A 284 9.70 8.86 9.84
N GLY A 285 10.15 7.92 9.01
CA GLY A 285 10.23 8.03 7.57
C GLY A 285 8.97 7.56 6.86
N HIS A 286 9.15 6.87 5.72
CA HIS A 286 8.09 6.44 4.84
C HIS A 286 7.29 5.23 5.33
N PHE A 287 7.87 4.40 6.22
CA PHE A 287 7.29 3.15 6.70
C PHE A 287 6.89 3.22 8.19
N PRO A 288 6.04 4.17 8.63
CA PRO A 288 5.78 4.39 10.05
C PRO A 288 5.20 3.14 10.76
N HIS A 289 4.52 2.26 10.05
CA HIS A 289 3.96 1.00 10.56
C HIS A 289 5.03 -0.06 10.86
N GLU A 290 6.24 0.08 10.29
CA GLU A 290 7.40 -0.78 10.57
C GLU A 290 8.44 -0.09 11.45
N GLU A 291 8.61 1.22 11.30
CA GLU A 291 9.59 2.00 12.05
C GLU A 291 9.21 2.19 13.52
N ASP A 292 7.92 2.33 13.83
CA ASP A 292 7.38 2.31 15.20
C ASP A 292 6.03 1.56 15.23
N PRO A 293 6.08 0.22 15.16
CA PRO A 293 4.87 -0.59 15.06
C PRO A 293 3.96 -0.46 16.26
N VAL A 294 4.49 -0.17 17.45
CA VAL A 294 3.71 0.00 18.68
C VAL A 294 2.91 1.30 18.64
N ALA A 295 3.57 2.43 18.37
CA ALA A 295 2.90 3.72 18.27
C ALA A 295 1.87 3.75 17.13
N PHE A 296 2.23 3.18 15.98
CA PHE A 296 1.32 3.09 14.82
C PHE A 296 0.09 2.24 15.13
N SER A 297 0.28 1.02 15.68
CA SER A 297 -0.82 0.12 16.01
C SER A 297 -1.74 0.70 17.09
N THR A 298 -1.18 1.38 18.09
CA THR A 298 -1.95 2.05 19.14
C THR A 298 -2.86 3.13 18.56
N GLU A 299 -2.34 4.00 17.71
CA GLU A 299 -3.13 5.06 17.08
C GLU A 299 -4.24 4.47 16.18
N LEU A 300 -3.89 3.45 15.37
CA LEU A 300 -4.84 2.77 14.50
C LEU A 300 -5.96 2.08 15.30
N ILE A 301 -5.63 1.33 16.36
CA ILE A 301 -6.59 0.61 17.18
C ILE A 301 -7.52 1.59 17.91
N ASN A 302 -6.97 2.66 18.48
CA ASN A 302 -7.77 3.70 19.16
C ASN A 302 -8.78 4.31 18.18
N TRP A 303 -8.34 4.66 16.97
CA TRP A 303 -9.21 5.17 15.93
C TRP A 303 -10.28 4.16 15.49
N LEU A 304 -9.93 2.90 15.35
CA LEU A 304 -10.90 1.85 14.95
C LEU A 304 -11.95 1.57 16.03
N LYS A 305 -11.60 1.74 17.30
CA LYS A 305 -12.50 1.55 18.47
C LYS A 305 -13.32 2.79 18.83
N ASP A 306 -12.95 3.95 18.30
CA ASP A 306 -13.65 5.20 18.57
C ASP A 306 -15.10 5.12 18.05
N PRO A 307 -16.14 5.17 18.92
CA PRO A 307 -17.53 5.02 18.49
C PRO A 307 -18.00 6.22 17.65
N GLU A 308 -17.50 7.40 17.94
CA GLU A 308 -17.75 8.63 17.18
C GLU A 308 -16.40 9.32 16.89
N PRO A 309 -15.74 8.99 15.77
CA PRO A 309 -14.58 9.78 15.37
C PRO A 309 -15.05 11.24 15.16
N ASP A 310 -14.38 12.18 15.80
CA ASP A 310 -14.70 13.61 15.85
C ASP A 310 -15.34 14.15 14.56
N ARG A 311 -16.53 14.76 14.69
CA ARG A 311 -17.21 15.46 13.59
C ARG A 311 -16.48 16.72 13.18
#